data_f54f126adf6fe53c672ab5cb788a8757
#
_entry.id   f54f126adf6fe53c672ab5cb788a8757
#
_cell.length_a   1.000
_cell.length_b   1.000
_cell.length_c   1.000
_cell.angle_alpha   90.00
_cell.angle_beta   90.00
_cell.angle_gamma   90.00
#
_symmetry.space_group_name_H-M   'P 1'
#
loop_
_entity.id
_entity.type
_entity.pdbx_description
1 polymer ?
#
loop_
_entity_poly.entity_id
_entity_poly.type
_entity_poly.pdbx_seq_one_letter_code
_entity_poly.pdbx_strand_id
1 'polypeptide(L)'
;NSRDLCMIEHIPELVKAGISSFKIEGRAKSAYYTAVTTNAYRHAVDDYFANTENFVLKPWIKEELDKISHREYNTGFYFNHEPGQVTGNGGYIRHYDAVAVCEKSIDDSTSIISQRNKFYVGDTLDVLPPSGIPFLTKCLSLENKDGIMVESAPHPTERLTMKSDHVIPQSSVIRKKK
;
A
#
# COMPACT_ATOMS: atom_id res chain seq x y z
N ASN A 1 18.47 -12.98 -11.04
CA ASN A 1 17.90 -12.56 -9.77
C ASN A 1 16.65 -13.37 -9.44
N SER A 2 16.45 -13.65 -8.15
CA SER A 2 15.22 -14.30 -7.68
C SER A 2 14.01 -13.37 -7.84
N ARG A 3 12.83 -13.96 -8.00
CA ARG A 3 11.54 -13.27 -7.95
C ARG A 3 11.03 -13.16 -6.51
N ASP A 4 10.04 -12.34 -6.27
CA ASP A 4 9.38 -12.25 -4.97
C ASP A 4 8.22 -13.26 -4.90
N LEU A 5 8.16 -14.03 -3.80
CA LEU A 5 7.07 -14.98 -3.57
C LEU A 5 5.77 -14.24 -3.27
N CYS A 6 4.72 -14.54 -4.01
CA CYS A 6 3.38 -14.04 -3.78
C CYS A 6 2.35 -15.15 -3.94
N MET A 7 1.59 -15.42 -2.88
CA MET A 7 0.60 -16.49 -2.83
C MET A 7 -0.84 -15.96 -2.63
N ILE A 8 -1.07 -14.68 -2.89
CA ILE A 8 -2.35 -14.03 -2.57
C ILE A 8 -3.53 -14.61 -3.37
N GLU A 9 -3.28 -15.10 -4.59
CA GLU A 9 -4.30 -15.75 -5.43
C GLU A 9 -4.60 -17.19 -4.98
N HIS A 10 -3.79 -17.73 -4.07
CA HIS A 10 -3.81 -19.13 -3.65
C HIS A 10 -4.21 -19.32 -2.18
N ILE A 11 -4.91 -18.35 -1.60
CA ILE A 11 -5.45 -18.45 -0.24
C ILE A 11 -6.31 -19.71 -0.06
N PRO A 12 -7.21 -20.08 -0.99
CA PRO A 12 -8.01 -21.30 -0.87
C PRO A 12 -7.17 -22.57 -0.74
N GLU A 13 -6.14 -22.70 -1.58
CA GLU A 13 -5.26 -23.88 -1.58
C GLU A 13 -4.44 -23.96 -0.30
N LEU A 14 -3.93 -22.83 0.19
CA LEU A 14 -3.17 -22.76 1.43
C LEU A 14 -4.03 -23.16 2.64
N VAL A 15 -5.26 -22.67 2.73
CA VAL A 15 -6.19 -23.03 3.81
C VAL A 15 -6.60 -24.48 3.73
N LYS A 16 -6.93 -25.01 2.54
CA LYS A 16 -7.26 -26.43 2.31
C LYS A 16 -6.10 -27.37 2.66
N ALA A 17 -4.85 -26.91 2.49
CA ALA A 17 -3.66 -27.64 2.91
C ALA A 17 -3.44 -27.64 4.44
N GLY A 18 -4.31 -27.01 5.22
CA GLY A 18 -4.25 -26.97 6.69
C GLY A 18 -3.30 -25.92 7.26
N ILE A 19 -2.89 -24.91 6.48
CA ILE A 19 -2.05 -23.84 6.98
C ILE A 19 -2.88 -22.93 7.88
N SER A 20 -2.48 -22.81 9.14
CA SER A 20 -3.19 -22.03 10.17
C SER A 20 -2.67 -20.60 10.32
N SER A 21 -1.52 -20.28 9.75
CA SER A 21 -0.91 -18.95 9.88
C SER A 21 -0.03 -18.63 8.68
N PHE A 22 -0.13 -17.39 8.19
CA PHE A 22 0.72 -16.85 7.11
C PHE A 22 1.76 -15.91 7.68
N LYS A 23 3.01 -16.12 7.31
CA LYS A 23 4.11 -15.21 7.66
C LYS A 23 4.43 -14.32 6.47
N ILE A 24 4.34 -12.99 6.68
CA ILE A 24 4.78 -11.99 5.73
C ILE A 24 6.21 -11.57 6.10
N GLU A 25 7.16 -11.70 5.17
CA GLU A 25 8.53 -11.27 5.39
C GLU A 25 8.71 -9.81 4.93
N GLY A 26 9.00 -8.95 5.88
CA GLY A 26 9.15 -7.53 5.64
C GLY A 26 10.30 -6.86 6.41
N ARG A 27 11.19 -7.65 7.08
CA ARG A 27 12.25 -7.11 7.93
C ARG A 27 13.16 -6.11 7.21
N ALA A 28 13.50 -6.37 5.96
CA ALA A 28 14.34 -5.51 5.13
C ALA A 28 13.54 -4.52 4.27
N LYS A 29 12.23 -4.43 4.50
CA LYS A 29 11.32 -3.57 3.73
C LYS A 29 10.85 -2.38 4.57
N SER A 30 10.21 -1.41 3.92
CA SER A 30 9.65 -0.23 4.59
C SER A 30 8.35 -0.55 5.34
N ALA A 31 7.97 0.33 6.29
CA ALA A 31 6.65 0.27 6.92
C ALA A 31 5.51 0.34 5.89
N TYR A 32 5.70 1.10 4.80
CA TYR A 32 4.75 1.16 3.68
C TYR A 32 4.55 -0.21 3.03
N TYR A 33 5.62 -0.95 2.75
CA TYR A 33 5.53 -2.31 2.22
C TYR A 33 4.70 -3.20 3.15
N THR A 34 5.02 -3.18 4.44
CA THR A 34 4.33 -4.01 5.43
C THR A 34 2.85 -3.67 5.53
N ALA A 35 2.51 -2.38 5.55
CA ALA A 35 1.12 -1.92 5.61
C ALA A 35 0.31 -2.41 4.41
N VAL A 36 0.82 -2.21 3.19
CA VAL A 36 0.13 -2.61 1.95
C VAL A 36 -0.02 -4.14 1.88
N THR A 37 1.06 -4.88 2.13
CA THR A 37 1.02 -6.35 2.02
C THR A 37 0.08 -6.95 3.06
N THR A 38 0.13 -6.46 4.31
CA THR A 38 -0.76 -6.94 5.37
C THR A 38 -2.22 -6.63 5.07
N ASN A 39 -2.51 -5.41 4.60
CA ASN A 39 -3.87 -5.01 4.21
C ASN A 39 -4.39 -5.90 3.08
N ALA A 40 -3.63 -6.10 2.02
CA ALA A 40 -4.02 -6.93 0.88
C ALA A 40 -4.31 -8.38 1.29
N TYR A 41 -3.40 -9.01 2.04
CA TYR A 41 -3.60 -10.38 2.52
C TYR A 41 -4.75 -10.49 3.53
N ARG A 42 -4.94 -9.48 4.40
CA ARG A 42 -6.08 -9.48 5.33
C ARG A 42 -7.42 -9.47 4.59
N HIS A 43 -7.56 -8.60 3.59
CA HIS A 43 -8.75 -8.56 2.76
C HIS A 43 -8.97 -9.86 1.97
N ALA A 44 -7.92 -10.44 1.39
CA ALA A 44 -8.03 -11.70 0.65
C ALA A 44 -8.49 -12.85 1.56
N VAL A 45 -7.96 -12.93 2.79
CA VAL A 45 -8.35 -13.95 3.77
C VAL A 45 -9.78 -13.74 4.24
N ASP A 46 -10.16 -12.50 4.57
CA ASP A 46 -11.52 -12.18 5.02
C ASP A 46 -12.55 -12.47 3.93
N ASP A 47 -12.28 -12.08 2.68
CA ASP A 47 -13.14 -12.37 1.54
C ASP A 47 -13.28 -13.88 1.30
N TYR A 48 -12.20 -14.65 1.45
CA TYR A 48 -12.25 -16.11 1.34
C TYR A 48 -13.16 -16.71 2.42
N PHE A 49 -12.99 -16.36 3.67
CA PHE A 49 -13.82 -16.88 4.75
C PHE A 49 -15.28 -16.40 4.73
N ALA A 50 -15.54 -15.25 4.11
CA ALA A 50 -16.89 -14.79 3.87
C ALA A 50 -17.64 -15.61 2.80
N ASN A 51 -16.93 -16.19 1.83
CA ASN A 51 -17.51 -17.00 0.76
C ASN A 51 -16.51 -18.06 0.25
N THR A 52 -16.36 -19.15 1.00
CA THR A 52 -15.38 -20.19 0.70
C THR A 52 -15.67 -20.99 -0.58
N GLU A 53 -16.94 -21.10 -0.98
CA GLU A 53 -17.35 -21.91 -2.15
C GLU A 53 -17.12 -21.16 -3.47
N ASN A 54 -17.34 -19.86 -3.46
CA ASN A 54 -17.26 -19.01 -4.66
C ASN A 54 -16.26 -17.86 -4.49
N PHE A 55 -15.14 -18.15 -3.84
CA PHE A 55 -14.09 -17.12 -3.67
C PHE A 55 -13.49 -16.71 -5.00
N VAL A 56 -13.48 -15.42 -5.24
CA VAL A 56 -12.75 -14.77 -6.33
C VAL A 56 -11.97 -13.60 -5.74
N LEU A 57 -10.66 -13.61 -5.91
CA LEU A 57 -9.83 -12.50 -5.45
C LEU A 57 -10.24 -11.21 -6.18
N LYS A 58 -10.61 -10.19 -5.43
CA LYS A 58 -10.98 -8.89 -6.00
C LYS A 58 -9.75 -8.26 -6.68
N PRO A 59 -9.87 -7.75 -7.92
CA PRO A 59 -8.73 -7.22 -8.67
C PRO A 59 -7.92 -6.17 -7.90
N TRP A 60 -8.59 -5.24 -7.22
CA TRP A 60 -7.93 -4.18 -6.46
C TRP A 60 -6.97 -4.70 -5.38
N ILE A 61 -7.24 -5.88 -4.77
CA ILE A 61 -6.37 -6.49 -3.75
C ILE A 61 -5.02 -6.88 -4.37
N LYS A 62 -5.04 -7.45 -5.56
CA LYS A 62 -3.83 -7.78 -6.30
C LYS A 62 -3.08 -6.52 -6.75
N GLU A 63 -3.80 -5.52 -7.27
CA GLU A 63 -3.25 -4.24 -7.68
C GLU A 63 -2.54 -3.49 -6.55
N GLU A 64 -2.97 -3.68 -5.29
CA GLU A 64 -2.27 -3.11 -4.14
C GLU A 64 -0.82 -3.62 -4.03
N LEU A 65 -0.57 -4.88 -4.33
CA LEU A 65 0.77 -5.44 -4.29
C LEU A 65 1.68 -4.89 -5.40
N ASP A 66 1.11 -4.39 -6.49
CA ASP A 66 1.87 -3.71 -7.55
C ASP A 66 2.26 -2.27 -7.17
N LYS A 67 1.68 -1.72 -6.10
CA LYS A 67 1.98 -0.36 -5.61
C LYS A 67 3.18 -0.29 -4.67
N ILE A 68 3.69 -1.42 -4.19
CA ILE A 68 4.90 -1.50 -3.37
C ILE A 68 6.15 -1.76 -4.22
N SER A 69 7.32 -1.59 -3.63
CA SER A 69 8.58 -1.95 -4.31
C SER A 69 8.78 -3.48 -4.24
N HIS A 70 8.67 -4.13 -5.38
CA HIS A 70 8.77 -5.58 -5.51
C HIS A 70 9.56 -5.97 -6.75
N ARG A 71 10.02 -7.22 -6.82
CA ARG A 71 10.47 -7.87 -8.05
C ARG A 71 9.30 -8.59 -8.69
N GLU A 72 9.45 -9.11 -9.89
CA GLU A 72 8.43 -9.95 -10.50
C GLU A 72 7.96 -11.01 -9.51
N TYR A 73 6.65 -11.20 -9.43
CA TYR A 73 6.05 -12.19 -8.55
C TYR A 73 6.06 -13.60 -9.14
N ASN A 74 6.17 -14.59 -8.27
CA ASN A 74 5.96 -15.99 -8.58
C ASN A 74 5.41 -16.76 -7.37
N THR A 75 5.11 -18.03 -7.56
CA THR A 75 4.62 -18.94 -6.51
C THR A 75 5.73 -19.79 -5.87
N GLY A 76 7.01 -19.49 -6.12
CA GLY A 76 8.12 -20.28 -5.61
C GLY A 76 8.09 -21.70 -6.17
N PHE A 77 8.34 -22.68 -5.32
CA PHE A 77 8.30 -24.10 -5.68
C PHE A 77 6.92 -24.74 -5.55
N TYR A 78 5.88 -23.95 -5.24
CA TYR A 78 4.51 -24.45 -5.21
C TYR A 78 4.03 -24.81 -6.63
N PHE A 79 3.09 -25.73 -6.71
CA PHE A 79 2.47 -26.19 -7.97
C PHE A 79 3.42 -26.89 -8.95
N ASN A 80 4.50 -27.49 -8.45
CA ASN A 80 5.51 -28.24 -9.26
C ASN A 80 6.20 -27.37 -10.34
N HIS A 81 6.29 -26.08 -10.14
CA HIS A 81 7.05 -25.18 -10.99
C HIS A 81 8.35 -24.76 -10.31
N GLU A 82 9.46 -24.87 -11.03
CA GLU A 82 10.69 -24.22 -10.58
C GLU A 82 10.57 -22.70 -10.78
N PRO A 83 10.86 -21.90 -9.75
CA PRO A 83 10.88 -20.45 -9.90
C PRO A 83 12.02 -20.07 -10.83
N GLY A 84 11.71 -19.72 -12.07
CA GLY A 84 12.70 -19.29 -13.03
C GLY A 84 13.48 -18.06 -12.54
N GLN A 85 14.68 -17.88 -13.04
CA GLN A 85 15.48 -16.68 -12.79
C GLN A 85 15.11 -15.56 -13.78
N VAL A 86 15.14 -14.31 -13.30
CA VAL A 86 15.07 -13.14 -14.16
C VAL A 86 16.46 -12.86 -14.70
N THR A 87 16.69 -13.10 -15.98
CA THR A 87 17.98 -12.92 -16.66
C THR A 87 18.16 -11.54 -17.28
N GLY A 88 17.09 -10.76 -17.41
CA GLY A 88 17.10 -9.39 -17.92
C GLY A 88 17.24 -8.35 -16.80
N ASN A 89 16.46 -7.30 -16.89
CA ASN A 89 16.43 -6.22 -15.88
C ASN A 89 15.79 -6.70 -14.57
N GLY A 90 16.48 -7.54 -13.81
CA GLY A 90 16.03 -8.07 -12.52
C GLY A 90 15.93 -7.02 -11.41
N GLY A 91 15.59 -5.78 -11.77
CA GLY A 91 15.40 -4.66 -10.85
C GLY A 91 14.07 -4.71 -10.11
N TYR A 92 13.97 -3.85 -9.10
CA TYR A 92 12.71 -3.62 -8.42
C TYR A 92 11.76 -2.78 -9.27
N ILE A 93 10.51 -3.23 -9.35
CA ILE A 93 9.39 -2.48 -9.89
C ILE A 93 8.90 -1.53 -8.78
N ARG A 94 8.74 -0.26 -9.10
CA ARG A 94 8.30 0.75 -8.12
C ARG A 94 7.52 1.85 -8.82
N HIS A 95 6.21 1.71 -8.84
CA HIS A 95 5.31 2.65 -9.51
C HIS A 95 4.73 3.72 -8.58
N TYR A 96 4.83 3.53 -7.27
CA TYR A 96 4.31 4.44 -6.26
C TYR A 96 5.36 4.79 -5.22
N ASP A 97 5.24 5.99 -4.67
CA ASP A 97 5.98 6.43 -3.50
C ASP A 97 5.00 6.74 -2.35
N ALA A 98 5.31 6.28 -1.14
CA ALA A 98 4.66 6.78 0.06
C ALA A 98 5.10 8.24 0.26
N VAL A 99 4.16 9.18 0.24
CA VAL A 99 4.46 10.62 0.31
C VAL A 99 4.19 11.22 1.68
N ALA A 100 3.24 10.65 2.44
CA ALA A 100 2.95 11.08 3.80
C ALA A 100 2.27 9.99 4.62
N VAL A 101 2.17 10.22 5.93
CA VAL A 101 1.32 9.47 6.86
C VAL A 101 0.40 10.47 7.55
N CYS A 102 -0.88 10.15 7.64
CA CYS A 102 -1.85 10.94 8.39
C CYS A 102 -1.64 10.71 9.90
N GLU A 103 -1.18 11.71 10.62
CA GLU A 103 -1.00 11.63 12.07
C GLU A 103 -2.31 11.88 12.82
N LYS A 104 -3.15 12.77 12.28
CA LYS A 104 -4.45 13.12 12.88
C LYS A 104 -5.40 13.62 11.82
N SER A 105 -6.63 13.14 11.84
CA SER A 105 -7.76 13.74 11.13
C SER A 105 -8.36 14.81 12.03
N ILE A 106 -8.52 16.05 11.53
CA ILE A 106 -9.07 17.18 12.29
C ILE A 106 -10.57 17.30 12.05
N ASP A 107 -10.94 17.29 10.77
CA ASP A 107 -12.33 17.37 10.29
C ASP A 107 -12.47 16.59 8.97
N ASP A 108 -13.60 16.77 8.28
CA ASP A 108 -13.94 16.04 7.06
C ASP A 108 -13.04 16.37 5.85
N SER A 109 -12.22 17.39 5.95
CA SER A 109 -11.34 17.85 4.86
C SER A 109 -9.91 18.16 5.30
N THR A 110 -9.64 18.20 6.59
CA THR A 110 -8.37 18.68 7.15
C THR A 110 -7.67 17.61 7.95
N SER A 111 -6.41 17.40 7.67
CA SER A 111 -5.56 16.41 8.36
C SER A 111 -4.18 16.95 8.65
N ILE A 112 -3.61 16.55 9.79
CA ILE A 112 -2.17 16.73 10.08
C ILE A 112 -1.46 15.51 9.50
N ILE A 113 -0.50 15.77 8.63
CA ILE A 113 0.30 14.75 7.97
C ILE A 113 1.78 14.91 8.30
N SER A 114 2.50 13.81 8.29
CA SER A 114 3.97 13.77 8.34
C SER A 114 4.51 13.33 6.99
N GLN A 115 5.25 14.20 6.35
CA GLN A 115 5.79 13.99 5.00
C GLN A 115 6.83 12.84 4.97
N ARG A 116 6.89 12.12 3.86
CA ARG A 116 7.88 11.05 3.59
C ARG A 116 8.62 11.27 2.27
N ASN A 117 7.91 11.69 1.23
CA ASN A 117 8.46 12.07 -0.07
C ASN A 117 7.75 13.31 -0.59
N LYS A 118 8.37 14.00 -1.55
CA LYS A 118 7.87 15.25 -2.09
C LYS A 118 6.57 15.07 -2.87
N PHE A 119 5.59 15.93 -2.61
CA PHE A 119 4.35 16.06 -3.37
C PHE A 119 3.89 17.51 -3.37
N TYR A 120 2.85 17.82 -4.14
CA TYR A 120 2.41 19.17 -4.42
C TYR A 120 0.92 19.36 -4.17
N VAL A 121 0.52 20.60 -3.94
CA VAL A 121 -0.87 21.04 -4.05
C VAL A 121 -1.37 20.71 -5.46
N GLY A 122 -2.59 20.18 -5.56
CA GLY A 122 -3.20 19.75 -6.82
C GLY A 122 -2.92 18.28 -7.18
N ASP A 123 -1.97 17.61 -6.53
CA ASP A 123 -1.72 16.19 -6.78
C ASP A 123 -2.93 15.32 -6.41
N THR A 124 -3.19 14.32 -7.24
CA THR A 124 -4.07 13.20 -6.88
C THR A 124 -3.27 12.19 -6.08
N LEU A 125 -3.72 11.93 -4.88
CA LEU A 125 -3.10 11.04 -3.90
C LEU A 125 -3.95 9.79 -3.72
N ASP A 126 -3.31 8.66 -3.51
CA ASP A 126 -3.94 7.39 -3.19
C ASP A 126 -3.76 7.13 -1.68
N VAL A 127 -4.86 6.95 -0.97
CA VAL A 127 -4.89 6.78 0.48
C VAL A 127 -5.15 5.33 0.81
N LEU A 128 -4.22 4.72 1.55
CA LEU A 128 -4.39 3.42 2.20
C LEU A 128 -4.83 3.67 3.64
N PRO A 129 -6.11 3.52 3.98
CA PRO A 129 -6.57 3.66 5.36
C PRO A 129 -6.11 2.47 6.22
N PRO A 130 -6.10 2.59 7.56
CA PRO A 130 -5.75 1.48 8.47
C PRO A 130 -6.74 0.31 8.37
N SER A 131 -7.95 0.57 7.90
CA SER A 131 -8.98 -0.43 7.57
C SER A 131 -9.83 0.06 6.40
N GLY A 132 -10.37 -0.86 5.62
CA GLY A 132 -11.21 -0.54 4.46
C GLY A 132 -10.43 -0.53 3.14
N ILE A 133 -11.11 -0.07 2.11
CA ILE A 133 -10.61 -0.07 0.73
C ILE A 133 -9.83 1.23 0.48
N PRO A 134 -8.67 1.17 -0.20
CA PRO A 134 -7.96 2.36 -0.63
C PRO A 134 -8.80 3.26 -1.55
N PHE A 135 -8.59 4.57 -1.46
CA PHE A 135 -9.33 5.56 -2.23
C PHE A 135 -8.43 6.70 -2.71
N LEU A 136 -8.89 7.41 -3.73
CA LEU A 136 -8.20 8.59 -4.24
C LEU A 136 -8.74 9.86 -3.57
N THR A 137 -7.84 10.81 -3.34
CA THR A 137 -8.16 12.15 -2.85
C THR A 137 -7.26 13.19 -3.52
N LYS A 138 -7.67 14.44 -3.54
CA LYS A 138 -6.89 15.54 -4.09
C LYS A 138 -6.31 16.39 -2.96
N CYS A 139 -5.01 16.72 -3.05
CA CYS A 139 -4.39 17.70 -2.18
C CYS A 139 -4.87 19.10 -2.58
N LEU A 140 -5.72 19.72 -1.79
CA LEU A 140 -6.30 21.03 -2.08
C LEU A 140 -5.41 22.18 -1.58
N SER A 141 -4.78 22.02 -0.43
CA SER A 141 -3.82 22.98 0.12
C SER A 141 -2.89 22.33 1.13
N LEU A 142 -1.75 22.96 1.33
CA LEU A 142 -0.76 22.61 2.34
C LEU A 142 -0.41 23.85 3.15
N GLU A 143 -0.32 23.72 4.47
CA GLU A 143 0.10 24.73 5.41
C GLU A 143 1.20 24.18 6.30
N ASN A 144 2.30 24.91 6.46
CA ASN A 144 3.40 24.49 7.33
C ASN A 144 3.10 24.78 8.81
N LYS A 145 4.03 24.42 9.68
CA LYS A 145 3.91 24.59 11.15
C LYS A 145 3.77 26.08 11.57
N ASP A 146 4.17 27.01 10.74
CA ASP A 146 4.15 28.45 11.01
C ASP A 146 2.87 29.13 10.48
N GLY A 147 1.90 28.34 9.98
CA GLY A 147 0.65 28.84 9.42
C GLY A 147 0.78 29.39 7.99
N ILE A 148 1.89 29.11 7.31
CA ILE A 148 2.16 29.62 5.97
C ILE A 148 1.72 28.62 4.93
N MET A 149 0.92 29.06 3.95
CA MET A 149 0.53 28.25 2.80
C MET A 149 1.75 27.95 1.92
N VAL A 150 1.92 26.68 1.56
CA VAL A 150 3.03 26.19 0.73
C VAL A 150 2.50 25.40 -0.46
N GLU A 151 3.21 25.42 -1.59
CA GLU A 151 2.81 24.73 -2.81
C GLU A 151 3.26 23.26 -2.83
N SER A 152 4.20 22.88 -1.97
CA SER A 152 4.73 21.53 -1.91
C SER A 152 5.20 21.16 -0.52
N ALA A 153 5.32 19.84 -0.28
CA ALA A 153 5.89 19.24 0.92
C ALA A 153 7.32 18.74 0.62
N PRO A 154 8.38 19.58 0.71
CA PRO A 154 9.71 19.22 0.24
C PRO A 154 10.59 18.51 1.27
N HIS A 155 10.31 18.68 2.57
CA HIS A 155 11.22 18.25 3.63
C HIS A 155 10.77 16.97 4.32
N PRO A 156 11.64 15.93 4.38
CA PRO A 156 11.33 14.68 5.06
C PRO A 156 10.93 14.90 6.52
N THR A 157 9.89 14.19 6.94
CA THR A 157 9.31 14.25 8.30
C THR A 157 8.69 15.59 8.71
N GLU A 158 8.59 16.55 7.80
CA GLU A 158 7.88 17.80 8.05
C GLU A 158 6.41 17.52 8.35
N ARG A 159 5.90 18.22 9.38
CA ARG A 159 4.47 18.20 9.72
C ARG A 159 3.77 19.33 8.97
N LEU A 160 2.72 18.95 8.28
CA LEU A 160 1.91 19.87 7.48
C LEU A 160 0.43 19.67 7.82
N THR A 161 -0.33 20.74 7.76
CA THR A 161 -1.78 20.69 7.70
C THR A 161 -2.18 20.59 6.24
N MET A 162 -2.84 19.52 5.85
CA MET A 162 -3.31 19.28 4.50
C MET A 162 -4.83 19.34 4.43
N LYS A 163 -5.37 20.09 3.45
CA LYS A 163 -6.77 19.99 3.05
C LYS A 163 -6.90 19.06 1.84
N SER A 164 -7.94 18.24 1.88
CA SER A 164 -8.28 17.26 0.84
C SER A 164 -9.79 17.26 0.58
N ASP A 165 -10.21 16.72 -0.56
CA ASP A 165 -11.63 16.58 -0.92
C ASP A 165 -12.33 15.39 -0.26
N HIS A 166 -11.58 14.55 0.46
CA HIS A 166 -12.10 13.45 1.26
C HIS A 166 -11.42 13.43 2.63
N VAL A 167 -12.14 12.97 3.66
CA VAL A 167 -11.56 12.74 4.97
C VAL A 167 -10.47 11.66 4.89
N ILE A 168 -9.30 11.94 5.47
CA ILE A 168 -8.19 10.99 5.55
C ILE A 168 -8.16 10.44 6.99
N PRO A 169 -8.47 9.16 7.20
CA PRO A 169 -8.43 8.56 8.52
C PRO A 169 -7.04 8.64 9.14
N GLN A 170 -6.98 8.82 10.45
CA GLN A 170 -5.72 8.76 11.19
C GLN A 170 -5.00 7.44 10.93
N SER A 171 -3.68 7.46 10.88
CA SER A 171 -2.79 6.34 10.54
C SER A 171 -2.85 5.86 9.09
N SER A 172 -3.57 6.56 8.21
CA SER A 172 -3.53 6.28 6.77
C SER A 172 -2.14 6.53 6.19
N VAL A 173 -1.73 5.67 5.27
CA VAL A 173 -0.57 5.91 4.41
C VAL A 173 -1.03 6.60 3.14
N ILE A 174 -0.44 7.75 2.84
CA ILE A 174 -0.71 8.54 1.63
C ILE A 174 0.41 8.28 0.64
N ARG A 175 0.06 7.96 -0.57
CA ARG A 175 0.99 7.59 -1.64
C ARG A 175 0.62 8.27 -2.95
N LYS A 176 1.58 8.34 -3.86
CA LYS A 176 1.44 8.96 -5.17
C LYS A 176 2.04 8.06 -6.23
N LYS A 177 1.35 7.95 -7.36
CA LYS A 177 1.89 7.32 -8.56
C LYS A 177 3.02 8.19 -9.13
N LYS A 178 4.11 7.56 -9.58
CA LYS A 178 5.23 8.23 -10.25
C LYS A 178 4.88 8.72 -11.64
#